data_f68f6c424ddea06f3556266970a3ec44
#
_entry.id   f68f6c424ddea06f3556266970a3ec44
#
_cell.length_a   1.000
_cell.length_b   1.000
_cell.length_c   1.000
_cell.angle_alpha   90.00
_cell.angle_beta   90.00
_cell.angle_gamma   90.00
#
_symmetry.space_group_name_H-M   'P 1'
#
loop_
_entity.id
_entity.type
_entity.pdbx_description
1 polymer ?
#
loop_
_entity_poly.entity_id
_entity_poly.type
_entity_poly.pdbx_seq_one_letter_code
_entity_poly.pdbx_strand_id
1 'polypeptide(L)'
;MKHKKMMHLALTLTTLFVLCAFVGHGFAEKVEGNVNNESIAAVSVGLYHIIGLKADGTVNMYGECDVDSWTNIVAVSAGSLHTVGLKADGTVLAVGDNYEGQCDVGSWTDIVAVSAGWSHTVGLKADGTVVAVGNSDHGQCDVDSWTDIVAVSAGGDHTVGLKADGTVVAVGKSGSGQCDVSSWTDIVAVSAGWNHTVALKADGTVVAAPDNGIDECDVSSWKDIAAVSAGGQHTVGLKTDGTVIAIGSNEYGQCNVQSWRDMVTVSAGYDYTAGIKKDGTVAVSSNTVQRVDSWMDMKAISAGDLYAVGLKKDGTVAAVGLNELGQGDVELWTDIAAVSAGTAHTVGLKADGTVVATGDYYGQCDVDSWTDIAAVSAGNEHTVGVKADGTVVAVGKNEYGECDVGSWTDVVAVSAGYKYTVGVKADGTVIAVGKNEDGQCNVGSWKNITAVSAGIFHTVGLKADGTAVAVGNNESGQCNVDSWTDIIAVSAGYDYFFYGGGGDYSIGLKADGTVVIAEPSAIAAWRLW
;
A
#
# COMPACT_ATOMS: atom_id res chain seq x y z
N MET A 1 -45.41 8.32 -21.54
CA MET A 1 -44.12 8.80 -22.04
C MET A 1 -43.35 9.67 -21.04
N LYS A 2 -43.96 10.54 -20.23
CA LYS A 2 -43.28 11.33 -19.19
C LYS A 2 -42.74 10.48 -18.03
N HIS A 3 -43.46 9.45 -17.58
CA HIS A 3 -43.00 8.55 -16.51
C HIS A 3 -41.80 7.66 -16.92
N LYS A 4 -41.72 7.19 -18.18
CA LYS A 4 -40.56 6.42 -18.66
C LYS A 4 -39.31 7.27 -18.83
N LYS A 5 -39.41 8.57 -19.14
CA LYS A 5 -38.26 9.48 -19.19
C LYS A 5 -37.76 9.86 -17.80
N MET A 6 -38.66 9.98 -16.81
CA MET A 6 -38.26 10.21 -15.43
C MET A 6 -37.58 8.98 -14.80
N MET A 7 -38.05 7.76 -15.12
CA MET A 7 -37.42 6.53 -14.64
C MET A 7 -36.04 6.28 -15.28
N HIS A 8 -35.83 6.65 -16.56
CA HIS A 8 -34.52 6.59 -17.19
C HIS A 8 -33.57 7.68 -16.69
N LEU A 9 -34.08 8.86 -16.35
CA LEU A 9 -33.28 9.93 -15.76
C LEU A 9 -32.96 9.64 -14.30
N ALA A 10 -33.87 9.03 -13.55
CA ALA A 10 -33.60 8.55 -12.19
C ALA A 10 -32.60 7.37 -12.16
N LEU A 11 -32.68 6.45 -13.15
CA LEU A 11 -31.75 5.31 -13.23
C LEU A 11 -30.35 5.74 -13.68
N THR A 12 -30.23 6.75 -14.57
CA THR A 12 -28.94 7.33 -14.95
C THR A 12 -28.34 8.24 -13.85
N LEU A 13 -29.20 8.95 -13.08
CA LEU A 13 -28.76 9.69 -11.92
C LEU A 13 -28.39 8.75 -10.75
N THR A 14 -29.16 7.67 -10.50
CA THR A 14 -28.82 6.68 -9.45
C THR A 14 -27.53 5.92 -9.77
N THR A 15 -27.23 5.58 -11.02
CA THR A 15 -25.93 5.01 -11.38
C THR A 15 -24.78 6.02 -11.26
N LEU A 16 -25.01 7.30 -11.52
CA LEU A 16 -24.01 8.35 -11.32
C LEU A 16 -23.82 8.70 -9.84
N PHE A 17 -24.89 8.68 -9.02
CA PHE A 17 -24.85 8.99 -7.59
C PHE A 17 -24.46 7.80 -6.70
N VAL A 18 -24.72 6.56 -7.09
CA VAL A 18 -24.12 5.37 -6.45
C VAL A 18 -22.60 5.38 -6.63
N LEU A 19 -22.09 5.96 -7.74
CA LEU A 19 -20.64 6.19 -7.92
C LEU A 19 -20.05 7.20 -6.92
N CYS A 20 -20.82 8.19 -6.45
CA CYS A 20 -20.38 9.18 -5.47
C CYS A 20 -20.58 8.75 -4.00
N ALA A 21 -21.49 7.81 -3.70
CA ALA A 21 -21.73 7.31 -2.34
C ALA A 21 -20.61 6.41 -1.80
N PHE A 22 -19.71 5.97 -2.67
CA PHE A 22 -18.56 5.13 -2.33
C PHE A 22 -17.25 5.91 -2.11
N VAL A 23 -17.30 7.15 -1.71
CA VAL A 23 -16.11 8.00 -1.49
C VAL A 23 -15.36 7.69 -0.18
N GLY A 24 -15.83 6.79 0.62
CA GLY A 24 -14.97 6.05 1.55
C GLY A 24 -14.39 4.77 0.93
N HIS A 25 -14.81 4.40 -0.31
CA HIS A 25 -14.53 3.09 -0.91
C HIS A 25 -14.68 3.20 -2.43
N GLY A 26 -13.57 3.36 -3.14
CA GLY A 26 -13.41 3.74 -4.54
C GLY A 26 -14.32 3.10 -5.60
N PHE A 27 -14.84 3.94 -6.50
CA PHE A 27 -15.41 3.55 -7.80
C PHE A 27 -14.80 4.35 -8.94
N ALA A 28 -14.50 3.63 -10.02
CA ALA A 28 -13.97 4.22 -11.25
C ALA A 28 -15.10 4.67 -12.19
N GLU A 29 -15.16 5.95 -12.52
CA GLU A 29 -15.83 6.40 -13.73
C GLU A 29 -14.94 6.08 -14.95
N LYS A 30 -15.49 5.37 -15.94
CA LYS A 30 -14.78 5.05 -17.17
C LYS A 30 -14.51 6.37 -17.94
N VAL A 31 -13.32 6.89 -17.81
CA VAL A 31 -12.85 8.02 -18.63
C VAL A 31 -12.63 7.49 -20.05
N GLU A 32 -13.55 7.81 -20.98
CA GLU A 32 -13.33 7.55 -22.40
C GLU A 32 -12.29 8.53 -22.96
N GLY A 33 -11.07 8.15 -22.91
CA GLY A 33 -9.92 8.79 -23.53
C GLY A 33 -8.73 7.86 -23.43
N ASN A 34 -7.95 7.76 -24.48
CA ASN A 34 -6.83 6.84 -24.69
C ASN A 34 -5.95 6.71 -23.44
N VAL A 35 -6.37 5.86 -22.48
CA VAL A 35 -5.73 5.65 -21.19
C VAL A 35 -4.78 4.48 -21.38
N ASN A 36 -3.49 4.71 -21.21
CA ASN A 36 -2.53 3.63 -21.04
C ASN A 36 -2.99 2.75 -19.87
N ASN A 37 -2.90 1.41 -19.98
CA ASN A 37 -3.34 0.40 -19.01
C ASN A 37 -2.74 0.54 -17.59
N GLU A 38 -2.05 1.62 -17.28
CA GLU A 38 -1.36 1.87 -16.01
C GLU A 38 -2.05 2.93 -15.13
N SER A 39 -3.18 3.51 -15.56
CA SER A 39 -3.86 4.55 -14.75
C SER A 39 -4.69 3.95 -13.62
N ILE A 40 -4.54 4.50 -12.41
CA ILE A 40 -5.38 4.19 -11.27
C ILE A 40 -6.77 4.79 -11.49
N ALA A 41 -7.79 3.93 -11.43
CA ALA A 41 -9.19 4.29 -11.64
C ALA A 41 -9.92 4.57 -10.33
N ALA A 42 -9.51 3.91 -9.23
CA ALA A 42 -10.05 4.14 -7.89
C ALA A 42 -8.96 3.94 -6.83
N VAL A 43 -9.10 4.60 -5.69
CA VAL A 43 -8.23 4.43 -4.51
C VAL A 43 -9.07 4.23 -3.26
N SER A 44 -8.66 3.31 -2.38
CA SER A 44 -9.23 3.15 -1.04
C SER A 44 -8.12 3.09 0.00
N VAL A 45 -8.38 3.65 1.18
CA VAL A 45 -7.38 3.93 2.20
C VAL A 45 -7.78 3.25 3.50
N GLY A 46 -6.93 2.33 3.97
CA GLY A 46 -7.07 1.65 5.26
C GLY A 46 -6.29 2.34 6.39
N LEU A 47 -5.93 1.58 7.43
CA LEU A 47 -5.12 2.10 8.54
C LEU A 47 -3.63 2.15 8.17
N TYR A 48 -3.09 1.06 7.62
CA TYR A 48 -1.67 0.93 7.26
C TYR A 48 -1.44 0.61 5.79
N HIS A 49 -2.47 0.69 4.94
CA HIS A 49 -2.35 0.34 3.52
C HIS A 49 -3.24 1.22 2.64
N ILE A 50 -2.82 1.33 1.38
CA ILE A 50 -3.57 1.99 0.31
C ILE A 50 -3.72 0.98 -0.83
N ILE A 51 -4.92 0.82 -1.36
CA ILE A 51 -5.17 0.00 -2.54
C ILE A 51 -5.63 0.88 -3.71
N GLY A 52 -5.01 0.68 -4.87
CA GLY A 52 -5.39 1.32 -6.12
C GLY A 52 -5.94 0.29 -7.11
N LEU A 53 -7.16 0.50 -7.59
CA LEU A 53 -7.75 -0.29 -8.67
C LEU A 53 -7.35 0.33 -10.02
N LYS A 54 -6.81 -0.49 -10.92
CA LYS A 54 -6.50 -0.07 -12.28
C LYS A 54 -7.71 -0.22 -13.22
N ALA A 55 -7.67 0.51 -14.33
CA ALA A 55 -8.72 0.47 -15.34
C ALA A 55 -8.90 -0.90 -16.01
N ASP A 56 -7.88 -1.78 -15.97
CA ASP A 56 -7.92 -3.15 -16.49
C ASP A 56 -8.49 -4.19 -15.50
N GLY A 57 -8.86 -3.75 -14.29
CA GLY A 57 -9.39 -4.62 -13.24
C GLY A 57 -8.32 -5.35 -12.44
N THR A 58 -7.05 -5.02 -12.60
CA THR A 58 -5.98 -5.40 -11.69
C THR A 58 -5.84 -4.37 -10.57
N VAL A 59 -5.17 -4.73 -9.49
CA VAL A 59 -5.00 -3.85 -8.33
C VAL A 59 -3.52 -3.64 -8.01
N ASN A 60 -3.21 -2.47 -7.48
CA ASN A 60 -1.91 -2.16 -6.87
C ASN A 60 -2.13 -1.88 -5.39
N MET A 61 -1.25 -2.37 -4.54
CA MET A 61 -1.31 -2.11 -3.11
C MET A 61 0.01 -1.54 -2.60
N TYR A 62 -0.12 -0.66 -1.60
CA TYR A 62 0.94 -0.25 -0.70
C TYR A 62 0.54 -0.66 0.72
N GLY A 63 1.27 -1.60 1.36
CA GLY A 63 0.97 -2.16 2.68
C GLY A 63 0.90 -3.70 2.70
N GLU A 64 0.34 -4.28 3.75
CA GLU A 64 0.57 -5.67 4.17
C GLU A 64 -0.38 -6.76 3.60
N CYS A 65 -1.23 -6.48 2.61
CA CYS A 65 -2.16 -7.50 2.09
C CYS A 65 -1.75 -7.96 0.67
N ASP A 66 -1.76 -9.28 0.42
CA ASP A 66 -1.45 -9.86 -0.90
C ASP A 66 -2.68 -9.81 -1.82
N VAL A 67 -2.66 -8.91 -2.80
CA VAL A 67 -3.72 -8.74 -3.80
C VAL A 67 -3.24 -9.02 -5.23
N ASP A 68 -2.01 -9.46 -5.42
CA ASP A 68 -1.38 -9.60 -6.73
C ASP A 68 -2.09 -10.62 -7.65
N SER A 69 -2.80 -11.59 -7.05
CA SER A 69 -3.61 -12.55 -7.79
C SER A 69 -4.99 -12.03 -8.19
N TRP A 70 -5.37 -10.82 -7.77
CA TRP A 70 -6.71 -10.29 -8.00
C TRP A 70 -6.87 -9.78 -9.43
N THR A 71 -7.84 -10.32 -10.13
CA THR A 71 -8.21 -9.94 -11.50
C THR A 71 -9.72 -9.81 -11.63
N ASN A 72 -10.15 -9.05 -12.62
CA ASN A 72 -11.57 -8.73 -12.88
C ASN A 72 -12.22 -8.00 -11.70
N ILE A 73 -11.44 -7.24 -10.95
CA ILE A 73 -11.93 -6.41 -9.84
C ILE A 73 -12.62 -5.16 -10.42
N VAL A 74 -13.79 -4.85 -9.88
CA VAL A 74 -14.58 -3.67 -10.27
C VAL A 74 -14.69 -2.66 -9.14
N ALA A 75 -14.45 -3.08 -7.88
CA ALA A 75 -14.39 -2.19 -6.73
C ALA A 75 -13.47 -2.76 -5.65
N VAL A 76 -12.85 -1.87 -4.88
CA VAL A 76 -11.99 -2.22 -3.74
C VAL A 76 -12.39 -1.42 -2.50
N SER A 77 -12.25 -2.01 -1.33
CA SER A 77 -12.46 -1.35 -0.05
C SER A 77 -11.39 -1.80 0.95
N ALA A 78 -10.66 -0.84 1.48
CA ALA A 78 -9.65 -1.06 2.51
C ALA A 78 -10.25 -0.80 3.90
N GLY A 79 -10.21 -1.81 4.76
CA GLY A 79 -10.55 -1.70 6.18
C GLY A 79 -9.33 -1.31 7.03
N SER A 80 -9.36 -1.63 8.32
CA SER A 80 -8.20 -1.37 9.19
C SER A 80 -7.00 -2.24 8.79
N LEU A 81 -7.14 -3.56 8.87
CA LEU A 81 -6.08 -4.55 8.63
C LEU A 81 -6.50 -5.60 7.59
N HIS A 82 -7.54 -5.34 6.79
CA HIS A 82 -7.99 -6.22 5.73
C HIS A 82 -8.44 -5.42 4.51
N THR A 83 -8.46 -6.07 3.37
CA THR A 83 -8.88 -5.49 2.10
C THR A 83 -9.90 -6.38 1.43
N VAL A 84 -10.89 -5.77 0.80
CA VAL A 84 -11.98 -6.45 0.11
C VAL A 84 -12.01 -6.02 -1.35
N GLY A 85 -12.16 -6.98 -2.26
CA GLY A 85 -12.31 -6.78 -3.70
C GLY A 85 -13.60 -7.39 -4.22
N LEU A 86 -14.41 -6.57 -4.89
CA LEU A 86 -15.61 -7.01 -5.59
C LEU A 86 -15.25 -7.37 -7.04
N LYS A 87 -15.59 -8.58 -7.46
CA LYS A 87 -15.45 -9.01 -8.85
C LYS A 87 -16.66 -8.61 -9.72
N ALA A 88 -16.40 -8.53 -11.02
CA ALA A 88 -17.45 -8.22 -12.01
C ALA A 88 -18.61 -9.23 -12.04
N ASP A 89 -18.42 -10.46 -11.56
CA ASP A 89 -19.43 -11.50 -11.47
C ASP A 89 -20.27 -11.45 -10.17
N GLY A 90 -20.03 -10.47 -9.30
CA GLY A 90 -20.73 -10.30 -8.03
C GLY A 90 -20.21 -11.18 -6.89
N THR A 91 -19.11 -11.90 -7.08
CA THR A 91 -18.38 -12.58 -5.99
C THR A 91 -17.39 -11.63 -5.33
N VAL A 92 -16.97 -11.95 -4.10
CA VAL A 92 -16.12 -11.07 -3.29
C VAL A 92 -14.86 -11.83 -2.86
N LEU A 93 -13.74 -11.14 -2.89
CA LEU A 93 -12.46 -11.57 -2.32
C LEU A 93 -12.13 -10.71 -1.10
N ALA A 94 -11.49 -11.30 -0.10
CA ALA A 94 -10.92 -10.55 1.02
C ALA A 94 -9.59 -11.15 1.45
N VAL A 95 -8.65 -10.31 1.88
CA VAL A 95 -7.33 -10.68 2.41
C VAL A 95 -6.95 -9.77 3.57
N GLY A 96 -6.04 -10.24 4.41
CA GLY A 96 -5.56 -9.53 5.60
C GLY A 96 -6.05 -10.19 6.88
N ASP A 97 -6.16 -9.40 7.96
CA ASP A 97 -6.62 -9.91 9.25
C ASP A 97 -8.03 -10.52 9.17
N ASN A 98 -8.17 -11.72 9.74
CA ASN A 98 -9.44 -12.47 9.78
C ASN A 98 -9.75 -13.02 11.18
N TYR A 99 -9.20 -12.40 12.23
CA TYR A 99 -9.38 -12.88 13.61
C TYR A 99 -10.85 -12.88 14.04
N GLU A 100 -11.61 -11.91 13.58
CA GLU A 100 -13.05 -11.77 13.85
C GLU A 100 -13.92 -12.33 12.71
N GLY A 101 -13.36 -12.95 11.66
CA GLY A 101 -14.09 -13.46 10.50
C GLY A 101 -14.43 -12.39 9.45
N GLN A 102 -13.76 -11.23 9.46
CA GLN A 102 -14.01 -10.13 8.55
C GLN A 102 -13.65 -10.42 7.09
N CYS A 103 -12.89 -11.48 6.82
CA CYS A 103 -12.60 -11.98 5.48
C CYS A 103 -13.49 -13.17 5.04
N ASP A 104 -14.48 -13.60 5.84
CA ASP A 104 -15.31 -14.78 5.54
C ASP A 104 -16.41 -14.49 4.49
N VAL A 105 -16.02 -13.83 3.40
CA VAL A 105 -16.90 -13.37 2.32
C VAL A 105 -17.09 -14.39 1.19
N GLY A 106 -16.39 -15.54 1.23
CA GLY A 106 -16.31 -16.51 0.12
C GLY A 106 -17.65 -17.14 -0.30
N SER A 107 -18.71 -17.04 0.51
CA SER A 107 -20.05 -17.52 0.17
C SER A 107 -20.95 -16.44 -0.46
N TRP A 108 -20.47 -15.21 -0.55
CA TRP A 108 -21.29 -14.10 -1.04
C TRP A 108 -21.45 -14.11 -2.56
N THR A 109 -22.67 -13.93 -3.02
CA THR A 109 -23.04 -13.81 -4.43
C THR A 109 -24.00 -12.65 -4.63
N ASP A 110 -24.10 -12.19 -5.85
CA ASP A 110 -24.99 -11.09 -6.26
C ASP A 110 -24.63 -9.76 -5.57
N ILE A 111 -23.39 -9.62 -5.12
CA ILE A 111 -22.92 -8.40 -4.50
C ILE A 111 -22.67 -7.33 -5.55
N VAL A 112 -23.18 -6.14 -5.30
CA VAL A 112 -23.01 -4.96 -6.16
C VAL A 112 -22.15 -3.88 -5.53
N ALA A 113 -21.92 -3.96 -4.20
CA ALA A 113 -21.04 -3.06 -3.48
C ALA A 113 -20.49 -3.71 -2.21
N VAL A 114 -19.27 -3.33 -1.81
CA VAL A 114 -18.60 -3.79 -0.58
C VAL A 114 -18.07 -2.61 0.21
N SER A 115 -18.04 -2.77 1.53
CA SER A 115 -17.45 -1.80 2.46
C SER A 115 -16.75 -2.53 3.59
N ALA A 116 -15.47 -2.24 3.78
CA ALA A 116 -14.65 -2.78 4.87
C ALA A 116 -14.51 -1.75 5.99
N GLY A 117 -14.89 -2.14 7.19
CA GLY A 117 -14.77 -1.34 8.41
C GLY A 117 -13.50 -1.66 9.20
N TRP A 118 -13.53 -1.44 10.53
CA TRP A 118 -12.37 -1.75 11.38
C TRP A 118 -12.11 -3.26 11.43
N SER A 119 -13.08 -4.05 11.84
CA SER A 119 -12.99 -5.51 11.96
C SER A 119 -14.25 -6.22 11.44
N HIS A 120 -14.97 -5.62 10.47
CA HIS A 120 -16.12 -6.22 9.83
C HIS A 120 -16.19 -5.80 8.35
N THR A 121 -16.89 -6.59 7.56
CA THR A 121 -17.10 -6.37 6.12
C THR A 121 -18.60 -6.40 5.83
N VAL A 122 -19.05 -5.48 4.99
CA VAL A 122 -20.45 -5.34 4.59
C VAL A 122 -20.56 -5.47 3.07
N GLY A 123 -21.54 -6.25 2.61
CA GLY A 123 -21.87 -6.43 1.20
C GLY A 123 -23.32 -6.02 0.91
N LEU A 124 -23.50 -5.16 -0.08
CA LEU A 124 -24.82 -4.82 -0.61
C LEU A 124 -25.15 -5.76 -1.77
N LYS A 125 -26.31 -6.41 -1.72
CA LYS A 125 -26.82 -7.25 -2.80
C LYS A 125 -27.61 -6.45 -3.82
N ALA A 126 -27.72 -6.99 -5.03
CA ALA A 126 -28.46 -6.39 -6.13
C ALA A 126 -29.97 -6.20 -5.84
N ASP A 127 -30.54 -6.96 -4.92
CA ASP A 127 -31.94 -6.86 -4.50
C ASP A 127 -32.18 -5.80 -3.40
N GLY A 128 -31.13 -5.10 -2.96
CA GLY A 128 -31.20 -4.09 -1.92
C GLY A 128 -31.16 -4.63 -0.48
N THR A 129 -30.91 -5.94 -0.30
CA THR A 129 -30.58 -6.53 1.02
C THR A 129 -29.08 -6.42 1.30
N VAL A 130 -28.69 -6.56 2.57
CA VAL A 130 -27.33 -6.39 3.03
C VAL A 130 -26.86 -7.63 3.77
N VAL A 131 -25.59 -7.98 3.58
CA VAL A 131 -24.91 -9.04 4.33
C VAL A 131 -23.69 -8.46 5.03
N ALA A 132 -23.32 -9.01 6.18
CA ALA A 132 -22.13 -8.60 6.91
C ALA A 132 -21.45 -9.79 7.59
N VAL A 133 -20.12 -9.71 7.75
CA VAL A 133 -19.28 -10.68 8.48
C VAL A 133 -18.22 -9.93 9.30
N GLY A 134 -17.66 -10.59 10.30
CA GLY A 134 -16.65 -10.03 11.16
C GLY A 134 -17.16 -9.75 12.57
N ASN A 135 -16.46 -8.88 13.29
CA ASN A 135 -16.84 -8.48 14.66
C ASN A 135 -18.27 -7.92 14.70
N SER A 136 -19.06 -8.37 15.68
CA SER A 136 -20.43 -7.86 15.95
C SER A 136 -20.68 -7.64 17.43
N ASP A 137 -19.66 -7.36 18.25
CA ASP A 137 -19.79 -7.13 19.68
C ASP A 137 -20.71 -5.95 20.02
N HIS A 138 -20.87 -5.01 19.10
CA HIS A 138 -21.77 -3.87 19.20
C HIS A 138 -22.99 -3.97 18.29
N GLY A 139 -23.18 -5.09 17.57
CA GLY A 139 -24.26 -5.28 16.60
C GLY A 139 -24.01 -4.60 15.25
N GLN A 140 -22.76 -4.31 14.90
CA GLN A 140 -22.40 -3.68 13.62
C GLN A 140 -22.65 -4.58 12.40
N CYS A 141 -22.85 -5.88 12.60
CA CYS A 141 -23.27 -6.83 11.56
C CYS A 141 -24.79 -7.12 11.57
N ASP A 142 -25.61 -6.47 12.41
CA ASP A 142 -27.05 -6.74 12.53
C ASP A 142 -27.87 -6.08 11.39
N VAL A 143 -27.51 -6.38 10.14
CA VAL A 143 -28.05 -5.79 8.93
C VAL A 143 -29.12 -6.63 8.23
N ASP A 144 -29.43 -7.84 8.71
CA ASP A 144 -30.32 -8.82 8.05
C ASP A 144 -31.75 -8.29 7.78
N SER A 145 -32.21 -7.32 8.58
CA SER A 145 -33.54 -6.72 8.42
C SER A 145 -33.57 -5.58 7.38
N TRP A 146 -32.42 -5.20 6.83
CA TRP A 146 -32.34 -4.05 5.93
C TRP A 146 -32.84 -4.40 4.52
N THR A 147 -33.71 -3.56 3.99
CA THR A 147 -34.24 -3.65 2.63
C THR A 147 -34.22 -2.27 1.97
N ASP A 148 -34.29 -2.28 0.66
CA ASP A 148 -34.31 -1.05 -0.16
C ASP A 148 -33.02 -0.22 0.00
N ILE A 149 -31.91 -0.87 0.40
CA ILE A 149 -30.61 -0.23 0.54
C ILE A 149 -29.99 -0.02 -0.85
N VAL A 150 -29.46 1.16 -1.08
CA VAL A 150 -28.78 1.55 -2.34
C VAL A 150 -27.29 1.85 -2.13
N ALA A 151 -26.86 2.07 -0.87
CA ALA A 151 -25.46 2.21 -0.53
C ALA A 151 -25.21 1.79 0.93
N VAL A 152 -24.01 1.28 1.21
CA VAL A 152 -23.55 0.87 2.55
C VAL A 152 -22.21 1.49 2.87
N SER A 153 -21.95 1.78 4.15
CA SER A 153 -20.65 2.21 4.64
C SER A 153 -20.38 1.58 6.01
N ALA A 154 -19.24 0.89 6.14
CA ALA A 154 -18.77 0.29 7.37
C ALA A 154 -17.77 1.24 8.04
N GLY A 155 -18.01 1.59 9.30
CA GLY A 155 -17.14 2.44 10.12
C GLY A 155 -16.25 1.65 11.07
N GLY A 156 -15.87 2.26 12.20
CA GLY A 156 -15.12 1.56 13.25
C GLY A 156 -15.91 0.38 13.80
N ASP A 157 -16.95 0.69 14.59
CA ASP A 157 -17.81 -0.30 15.26
C ASP A 157 -19.31 -0.08 14.89
N HIS A 158 -19.60 0.47 13.71
CA HIS A 158 -20.98 0.70 13.24
C HIS A 158 -21.07 0.55 11.72
N THR A 159 -22.29 0.30 11.25
CA THR A 159 -22.61 0.19 9.82
C THR A 159 -23.76 1.13 9.47
N VAL A 160 -23.66 1.78 8.34
CA VAL A 160 -24.65 2.75 7.82
C VAL A 160 -25.19 2.28 6.48
N GLY A 161 -26.49 2.35 6.28
CA GLY A 161 -27.19 2.05 5.04
C GLY A 161 -28.01 3.25 4.55
N LEU A 162 -27.81 3.63 3.30
CA LEU A 162 -28.65 4.61 2.61
C LEU A 162 -29.79 3.88 1.90
N LYS A 163 -31.02 4.29 2.14
CA LYS A 163 -32.20 3.76 1.46
C LYS A 163 -32.49 4.52 0.17
N ALA A 164 -33.20 3.84 -0.74
CA ALA A 164 -33.62 4.41 -2.03
C ALA A 164 -34.50 5.66 -1.92
N ASP A 165 -35.18 5.87 -0.78
CA ASP A 165 -36.00 7.04 -0.51
C ASP A 165 -35.21 8.24 0.07
N GLY A 166 -33.90 8.10 0.23
CA GLY A 166 -33.00 9.14 0.77
C GLY A 166 -32.98 9.21 2.30
N THR A 167 -33.58 8.24 3.00
CA THR A 167 -33.43 8.07 4.45
C THR A 167 -32.23 7.18 4.78
N VAL A 168 -31.74 7.24 6.01
CA VAL A 168 -30.54 6.52 6.45
C VAL A 168 -30.87 5.62 7.65
N VAL A 169 -30.29 4.43 7.67
CA VAL A 169 -30.34 3.48 8.78
C VAL A 169 -28.92 3.20 9.27
N ALA A 170 -28.74 2.93 10.54
CA ALA A 170 -27.46 2.56 11.13
C ALA A 170 -27.63 1.52 12.23
N VAL A 171 -26.63 0.65 12.40
CA VAL A 171 -26.52 -0.34 13.48
C VAL A 171 -25.10 -0.35 14.04
N GLY A 172 -24.93 -0.86 15.23
CA GLY A 172 -23.64 -0.95 15.90
C GLY A 172 -23.54 -0.01 17.10
N LYS A 173 -22.30 0.31 17.47
CA LYS A 173 -21.98 1.21 18.58
C LYS A 173 -22.57 2.60 18.34
N SER A 174 -23.30 3.12 19.34
CA SER A 174 -23.92 4.45 19.28
C SER A 174 -23.58 5.33 20.47
N GLY A 175 -22.54 4.97 21.25
CA GLY A 175 -22.19 5.71 22.48
C GLY A 175 -21.74 7.15 22.25
N SER A 176 -21.26 7.48 21.07
CA SER A 176 -20.89 8.84 20.65
C SER A 176 -21.97 9.52 19.79
N GLY A 177 -23.06 8.84 19.46
CA GLY A 177 -24.12 9.35 18.59
C GLY A 177 -23.90 9.06 17.09
N GLN A 178 -22.91 8.25 16.74
CA GLN A 178 -22.58 7.93 15.34
C GLN A 178 -23.70 7.22 14.56
N CYS A 179 -24.68 6.61 15.28
CA CYS A 179 -25.88 6.01 14.69
C CYS A 179 -27.12 6.92 14.74
N ASP A 180 -27.01 8.17 15.19
CA ASP A 180 -28.16 9.10 15.31
C ASP A 180 -28.54 9.72 13.98
N VAL A 181 -28.81 8.88 12.97
CA VAL A 181 -29.05 9.23 11.56
C VAL A 181 -30.54 9.19 11.16
N SER A 182 -31.43 8.76 12.05
CA SER A 182 -32.86 8.47 11.75
C SER A 182 -33.68 9.70 11.33
N SER A 183 -33.21 10.91 11.63
CA SER A 183 -33.84 12.17 11.20
C SER A 183 -33.39 12.67 9.83
N TRP A 184 -32.43 12.01 9.21
CA TRP A 184 -31.83 12.45 7.96
C TRP A 184 -32.71 12.10 6.75
N THR A 185 -32.90 13.08 5.88
CA THR A 185 -33.69 12.97 4.64
C THR A 185 -32.96 13.64 3.49
N ASP A 186 -33.36 13.31 2.29
CA ASP A 186 -32.76 13.84 1.06
C ASP A 186 -31.27 13.50 0.92
N ILE A 187 -30.84 12.40 1.54
CA ILE A 187 -29.47 11.94 1.50
C ILE A 187 -29.19 11.23 0.17
N VAL A 188 -28.04 11.54 -0.42
CA VAL A 188 -27.57 10.95 -1.68
C VAL A 188 -26.27 10.14 -1.50
N ALA A 189 -25.53 10.38 -0.41
CA ALA A 189 -24.33 9.63 -0.07
C ALA A 189 -24.12 9.57 1.44
N VAL A 190 -23.53 8.47 1.93
CA VAL A 190 -23.16 8.28 3.35
C VAL A 190 -21.72 7.81 3.44
N SER A 191 -21.03 8.21 4.52
CA SER A 191 -19.70 7.71 4.87
C SER A 191 -19.57 7.58 6.38
N ALA A 192 -19.20 6.39 6.83
CA ALA A 192 -18.97 6.07 8.23
C ALA A 192 -17.47 6.15 8.53
N GLY A 193 -17.10 6.96 9.49
CA GLY A 193 -15.74 7.07 10.02
C GLY A 193 -15.53 6.13 11.22
N TRP A 194 -14.54 6.41 12.06
CA TRP A 194 -14.31 5.57 13.22
C TRP A 194 -15.43 5.70 14.27
N ASN A 195 -15.75 6.92 14.70
CA ASN A 195 -16.80 7.18 15.69
C ASN A 195 -17.80 8.25 15.24
N HIS A 196 -17.88 8.54 13.93
CA HIS A 196 -18.82 9.51 13.37
C HIS A 196 -19.36 9.04 12.03
N THR A 197 -20.46 9.65 11.60
CA THR A 197 -21.10 9.40 10.31
C THR A 197 -21.34 10.72 9.63
N VAL A 198 -21.04 10.83 8.35
CA VAL A 198 -21.36 12.00 7.52
C VAL A 198 -22.23 11.60 6.34
N ALA A 199 -23.09 12.51 5.92
CA ALA A 199 -23.94 12.30 4.77
C ALA A 199 -24.05 13.57 3.90
N LEU A 200 -24.01 13.35 2.60
CA LEU A 200 -24.22 14.37 1.59
C LEU A 200 -25.70 14.45 1.24
N LYS A 201 -26.26 15.66 1.25
CA LYS A 201 -27.61 15.93 0.77
C LYS A 201 -27.63 16.24 -0.73
N ALA A 202 -28.79 16.03 -1.33
CA ALA A 202 -29.03 16.30 -2.76
C ALA A 202 -28.79 17.78 -3.17
N ASP A 203 -28.83 18.71 -2.22
CA ASP A 203 -28.55 20.13 -2.43
C ASP A 203 -27.07 20.53 -2.30
N GLY A 204 -26.19 19.54 -2.06
CA GLY A 204 -24.74 19.75 -1.90
C GLY A 204 -24.33 20.22 -0.51
N THR A 205 -25.24 20.24 0.48
CA THR A 205 -24.90 20.45 1.90
C THR A 205 -24.57 19.11 2.57
N VAL A 206 -23.92 19.16 3.72
CA VAL A 206 -23.47 17.98 4.47
C VAL A 206 -24.08 17.99 5.87
N VAL A 207 -24.45 16.80 6.36
CA VAL A 207 -24.85 16.57 7.76
C VAL A 207 -23.93 15.51 8.37
N ALA A 208 -23.73 15.59 9.68
CA ALA A 208 -22.92 14.63 10.43
C ALA A 208 -23.62 14.21 11.72
N ALA A 209 -23.39 12.97 12.13
CA ALA A 209 -23.75 12.47 13.46
C ALA A 209 -22.54 12.64 14.36
N PRO A 210 -22.71 13.35 15.50
CA PRO A 210 -21.62 13.87 16.29
C PRO A 210 -20.80 12.77 16.97
N ASP A 211 -19.50 13.03 17.03
CA ASP A 211 -18.57 12.45 17.99
C ASP A 211 -18.38 13.44 19.15
N ASN A 212 -18.15 12.94 20.36
CA ASN A 212 -18.08 13.76 21.57
C ASN A 212 -16.68 14.34 21.86
N GLY A 213 -15.78 14.44 20.91
CA GLY A 213 -14.41 14.77 21.24
C GLY A 213 -13.60 15.69 20.33
N ILE A 214 -13.88 15.71 19.04
CA ILE A 214 -13.08 16.45 18.04
C ILE A 214 -14.01 17.07 16.99
N ASP A 215 -13.57 18.18 16.36
CA ASP A 215 -14.40 19.01 15.47
C ASP A 215 -14.68 18.38 14.07
N GLU A 216 -14.53 17.07 13.90
CA GLU A 216 -14.72 16.38 12.61
C GLU A 216 -16.15 16.37 12.08
N CYS A 217 -17.11 16.76 12.90
CA CYS A 217 -18.52 16.86 12.54
C CYS A 217 -19.02 18.29 12.28
N ASP A 218 -18.17 19.33 12.37
CA ASP A 218 -18.57 20.72 12.09
C ASP A 218 -18.62 21.03 10.58
N VAL A 219 -19.48 20.28 9.88
CA VAL A 219 -19.68 20.34 8.42
C VAL A 219 -20.82 21.28 8.02
N SER A 220 -21.50 21.93 8.96
CA SER A 220 -22.72 22.70 8.72
C SER A 220 -22.55 23.90 7.76
N SER A 221 -21.32 24.39 7.63
CA SER A 221 -20.98 25.48 6.70
C SER A 221 -20.65 25.01 5.28
N TRP A 222 -20.57 23.70 5.05
CA TRP A 222 -20.14 23.12 3.78
C TRP A 222 -21.24 23.21 2.72
N LYS A 223 -20.84 23.67 1.53
CA LYS A 223 -21.74 23.85 0.37
C LYS A 223 -21.00 23.45 -0.90
N ASP A 224 -21.77 23.15 -1.92
CA ASP A 224 -21.26 22.77 -3.22
C ASP A 224 -20.40 21.49 -3.15
N ILE A 225 -20.72 20.61 -2.22
CA ILE A 225 -20.02 19.34 -2.03
C ILE A 225 -20.54 18.32 -3.03
N ALA A 226 -19.61 17.67 -3.74
CA ALA A 226 -19.88 16.60 -4.68
C ALA A 226 -19.73 15.21 -4.03
N ALA A 227 -18.81 15.10 -3.03
CA ALA A 227 -18.56 13.85 -2.33
C ALA A 227 -18.01 14.09 -0.93
N VAL A 228 -18.25 13.16 0.00
CA VAL A 228 -17.76 13.18 1.38
C VAL A 228 -17.05 11.88 1.73
N SER A 229 -16.05 11.96 2.60
CA SER A 229 -15.37 10.80 3.16
C SER A 229 -15.02 11.04 4.63
N ALA A 230 -15.43 10.12 5.49
CA ALA A 230 -15.15 10.13 6.93
C ALA A 230 -13.95 9.22 7.22
N GLY A 231 -12.95 9.76 7.91
CA GLY A 231 -11.75 9.04 8.32
C GLY A 231 -11.77 8.59 9.77
N GLY A 232 -10.60 8.40 10.37
CA GLY A 232 -10.48 8.08 11.79
C GLY A 232 -11.05 9.19 12.67
N GLN A 233 -10.46 10.37 12.57
CA GLN A 233 -10.80 11.56 13.35
C GLN A 233 -10.84 12.83 12.49
N HIS A 234 -11.19 12.70 11.21
CA HIS A 234 -11.33 13.83 10.29
C HIS A 234 -12.38 13.52 9.21
N THR A 235 -12.92 14.56 8.63
CA THR A 235 -13.88 14.51 7.53
C THR A 235 -13.35 15.29 6.34
N VAL A 236 -13.52 14.75 5.14
CA VAL A 236 -13.08 15.35 3.88
C VAL A 236 -14.28 15.56 2.96
N GLY A 237 -14.34 16.72 2.33
CA GLY A 237 -15.34 17.06 1.31
C GLY A 237 -14.67 17.43 0.00
N LEU A 238 -15.05 16.75 -1.08
CA LEU A 238 -14.72 17.15 -2.44
C LEU A 238 -15.78 18.12 -2.95
N LYS A 239 -15.36 19.29 -3.40
CA LYS A 239 -16.27 20.27 -4.01
C LYS A 239 -16.49 20.01 -5.49
N THR A 240 -17.61 20.49 -6.02
CA THR A 240 -17.97 20.40 -7.44
C THR A 240 -16.97 21.06 -8.39
N ASP A 241 -16.14 22.00 -7.88
CA ASP A 241 -15.09 22.68 -8.64
C ASP A 241 -13.74 21.90 -8.61
N GLY A 242 -13.69 20.71 -7.98
CA GLY A 242 -12.48 19.90 -7.84
C GLY A 242 -11.51 20.35 -6.75
N THR A 243 -11.90 21.32 -5.91
CA THR A 243 -11.15 21.64 -4.68
C THR A 243 -11.58 20.75 -3.53
N VAL A 244 -10.76 20.67 -2.48
CA VAL A 244 -11.01 19.80 -1.32
C VAL A 244 -11.01 20.64 -0.03
N ILE A 245 -11.91 20.29 0.88
CA ILE A 245 -12.00 20.83 2.23
C ILE A 245 -11.91 19.68 3.24
N ALA A 246 -11.28 19.91 4.38
CA ALA A 246 -11.22 18.93 5.46
C ALA A 246 -11.27 19.62 6.83
N ILE A 247 -11.84 18.91 7.81
CA ILE A 247 -11.91 19.32 9.22
C ILE A 247 -11.64 18.14 10.13
N GLY A 248 -11.39 18.43 11.41
CA GLY A 248 -11.07 17.44 12.45
C GLY A 248 -9.60 17.44 12.80
N SER A 249 -9.12 16.32 13.34
CA SER A 249 -7.72 16.13 13.70
C SER A 249 -6.79 16.37 12.50
N ASN A 250 -5.67 17.05 12.77
CA ASN A 250 -4.63 17.31 11.77
C ASN A 250 -3.22 17.07 12.34
N GLU A 251 -3.11 16.22 13.38
CA GLU A 251 -1.82 15.93 14.03
C GLU A 251 -0.84 15.28 13.06
N TYR A 252 -1.36 14.45 12.14
CA TYR A 252 -0.58 13.76 11.11
C TYR A 252 -0.65 14.44 9.73
N GLY A 253 -1.26 15.65 9.62
CA GLY A 253 -1.37 16.39 8.36
C GLY A 253 -2.53 15.93 7.46
N GLN A 254 -3.44 15.09 7.97
CA GLN A 254 -4.56 14.52 7.23
C GLN A 254 -5.55 15.55 6.67
N CYS A 255 -5.58 16.77 7.23
CA CYS A 255 -6.39 17.88 6.74
C CYS A 255 -5.61 18.88 5.86
N ASN A 256 -4.35 18.62 5.50
CA ASN A 256 -3.54 19.54 4.69
C ASN A 256 -3.89 19.45 3.18
N VAL A 257 -5.16 19.59 2.83
CA VAL A 257 -5.71 19.44 1.47
C VAL A 257 -6.01 20.77 0.77
N GLN A 258 -5.73 21.92 1.39
CA GLN A 258 -6.14 23.25 0.89
C GLN A 258 -5.53 23.62 -0.47
N SER A 259 -4.40 23.02 -0.83
CA SER A 259 -3.74 23.21 -2.12
C SER A 259 -4.25 22.28 -3.23
N TRP A 260 -5.11 21.29 -2.89
CA TRP A 260 -5.59 20.29 -3.84
C TRP A 260 -6.54 20.91 -4.85
N ARG A 261 -6.30 20.63 -6.13
CA ARG A 261 -7.08 21.13 -7.28
C ARG A 261 -7.26 20.00 -8.29
N ASP A 262 -8.29 20.14 -9.12
CA ASP A 262 -8.62 19.19 -10.18
C ASP A 262 -8.83 17.76 -9.65
N MET A 263 -9.29 17.63 -8.42
CA MET A 263 -9.58 16.35 -7.80
C MET A 263 -10.88 15.78 -8.36
N VAL A 264 -10.90 14.48 -8.63
CA VAL A 264 -12.08 13.73 -9.09
C VAL A 264 -12.63 12.79 -8.03
N THR A 265 -11.79 12.38 -7.08
CA THR A 265 -12.21 11.59 -5.91
C THR A 265 -11.30 11.86 -4.72
N VAL A 266 -11.82 11.61 -3.51
CA VAL A 266 -11.09 11.67 -2.25
C VAL A 266 -11.45 10.48 -1.38
N SER A 267 -10.51 10.02 -0.56
CA SER A 267 -10.69 8.96 0.43
C SER A 267 -9.95 9.32 1.71
N ALA A 268 -10.64 9.33 2.83
CA ALA A 268 -10.07 9.57 4.15
C ALA A 268 -9.78 8.22 4.81
N GLY A 269 -8.53 8.01 5.22
CA GLY A 269 -8.09 6.88 6.02
C GLY A 269 -8.14 7.19 7.51
N TYR A 270 -7.33 6.50 8.31
CA TYR A 270 -7.28 6.76 9.75
C TYR A 270 -6.58 8.10 10.05
N ASP A 271 -5.34 8.27 9.60
CA ASP A 271 -4.48 9.43 9.85
C ASP A 271 -3.98 10.15 8.58
N TYR A 272 -4.56 9.87 7.42
CA TYR A 272 -4.19 10.50 6.14
C TYR A 272 -5.37 10.57 5.17
N THR A 273 -5.26 11.41 4.18
CA THR A 273 -6.21 11.56 3.08
C THR A 273 -5.53 11.27 1.76
N ALA A 274 -6.16 10.49 0.90
CA ALA A 274 -5.73 10.32 -0.49
C ALA A 274 -6.81 10.81 -1.46
N GLY A 275 -6.40 11.13 -2.68
CA GLY A 275 -7.32 11.50 -3.74
C GLY A 275 -6.70 11.34 -5.12
N ILE A 276 -7.54 11.24 -6.14
CA ILE A 276 -7.10 11.15 -7.54
C ILE A 276 -7.42 12.47 -8.23
N LYS A 277 -6.45 12.99 -8.98
CA LYS A 277 -6.64 14.14 -9.87
C LYS A 277 -7.19 13.72 -11.22
N LYS A 278 -7.75 14.67 -11.96
CA LYS A 278 -8.30 14.45 -13.30
C LYS A 278 -7.29 13.87 -14.31
N ASP A 279 -6.01 14.09 -14.10
CA ASP A 279 -4.91 13.52 -14.90
C ASP A 279 -4.52 12.10 -14.50
N GLY A 280 -5.21 11.51 -13.51
CA GLY A 280 -4.96 10.17 -12.98
C GLY A 280 -3.85 10.10 -11.91
N THR A 281 -3.27 11.23 -11.50
CA THR A 281 -2.28 11.24 -10.43
C THR A 281 -2.94 11.15 -9.06
N VAL A 282 -2.28 10.47 -8.12
CA VAL A 282 -2.73 10.33 -6.73
C VAL A 282 -2.09 11.42 -5.88
N ALA A 283 -2.87 12.12 -5.06
CA ALA A 283 -2.42 13.02 -4.03
C ALA A 283 -2.64 12.38 -2.64
N VAL A 284 -1.69 12.55 -1.73
CA VAL A 284 -1.81 12.09 -0.33
C VAL A 284 -1.49 13.24 0.61
N SER A 285 -2.29 13.43 1.64
CA SER A 285 -2.05 14.41 2.71
C SER A 285 -1.79 13.69 4.03
N SER A 286 -0.54 13.76 4.47
CA SER A 286 -0.06 13.23 5.75
C SER A 286 1.31 13.84 6.06
N ASN A 287 1.65 14.00 7.34
CA ASN A 287 3.00 14.36 7.77
C ASN A 287 3.91 13.13 7.90
N THR A 288 3.33 11.94 7.99
CA THR A 288 4.03 10.65 8.13
C THR A 288 4.25 9.95 6.80
N VAL A 289 3.34 10.16 5.83
CA VAL A 289 3.48 9.67 4.45
C VAL A 289 3.85 10.86 3.56
N GLN A 290 5.15 11.13 3.42
CA GLN A 290 5.62 12.23 2.58
C GLN A 290 5.48 11.88 1.09
N ARG A 291 4.55 12.58 0.40
CA ARG A 291 4.51 12.85 -1.05
C ARG A 291 4.71 11.68 -2.02
N VAL A 292 3.69 10.83 -2.18
CA VAL A 292 3.57 10.00 -3.40
C VAL A 292 3.14 10.82 -4.64
N ASP A 293 2.79 12.09 -4.48
CA ASP A 293 2.38 13.01 -5.58
C ASP A 293 3.46 13.18 -6.66
N SER A 294 4.72 12.85 -6.34
CA SER A 294 5.86 12.96 -7.26
C SER A 294 6.28 11.64 -7.89
N TRP A 295 5.62 10.52 -7.56
CA TRP A 295 5.99 9.18 -8.03
C TRP A 295 5.35 8.86 -9.38
N MET A 296 5.66 9.71 -10.38
CA MET A 296 5.31 9.50 -11.78
C MET A 296 6.57 9.10 -12.57
N ASP A 297 6.37 8.33 -13.63
CA ASP A 297 7.45 7.91 -14.52
C ASP A 297 8.60 7.16 -13.83
N MET A 298 8.30 6.35 -12.82
CA MET A 298 9.29 5.56 -12.12
C MET A 298 9.94 4.52 -13.04
N LYS A 299 11.27 4.42 -12.97
CA LYS A 299 12.10 3.42 -13.65
C LYS A 299 12.48 2.27 -12.71
N ALA A 300 12.69 2.58 -11.42
CA ALA A 300 13.05 1.62 -10.40
C ALA A 300 12.62 2.13 -9.02
N ILE A 301 12.40 1.19 -8.09
CA ILE A 301 12.09 1.46 -6.70
C ILE A 301 13.05 0.63 -5.83
N SER A 302 13.51 1.22 -4.72
CA SER A 302 14.26 0.51 -3.68
C SER A 302 13.63 0.82 -2.33
N ALA A 303 13.28 -0.23 -1.57
CA ALA A 303 12.72 -0.11 -0.24
C ALA A 303 13.85 -0.22 0.81
N GLY A 304 13.87 0.72 1.76
CA GLY A 304 14.61 0.63 3.00
C GLY A 304 13.70 0.08 4.12
N ASP A 305 14.10 0.27 5.38
CA ASP A 305 13.37 -0.29 6.53
C ASP A 305 12.01 0.41 6.74
N LEU A 306 12.00 1.74 6.86
CA LEU A 306 10.79 2.54 7.11
C LEU A 306 10.59 3.65 6.05
N TYR A 307 11.19 3.51 4.88
CA TYR A 307 11.09 4.45 3.77
C TYR A 307 11.33 3.75 2.43
N ALA A 308 10.98 4.40 1.35
CA ALA A 308 11.27 3.93 0.00
C ALA A 308 11.80 5.05 -0.88
N VAL A 309 12.57 4.69 -1.89
CA VAL A 309 13.17 5.62 -2.86
C VAL A 309 12.82 5.18 -4.27
N GLY A 310 12.33 6.11 -5.07
CA GLY A 310 11.96 5.89 -6.46
C GLY A 310 12.89 6.65 -7.42
N LEU A 311 13.48 5.96 -8.38
CA LEU A 311 14.22 6.53 -9.49
C LEU A 311 13.27 6.78 -10.66
N LYS A 312 13.20 8.03 -11.12
CA LYS A 312 12.41 8.42 -12.29
C LYS A 312 13.16 8.18 -13.60
N LYS A 313 12.41 8.10 -14.71
CA LYS A 313 12.96 7.95 -16.07
C LYS A 313 13.89 9.08 -16.48
N ASP A 314 13.69 10.29 -15.94
CA ASP A 314 14.52 11.47 -16.19
C ASP A 314 15.82 11.52 -15.37
N GLY A 315 16.05 10.52 -14.52
CA GLY A 315 17.23 10.44 -13.65
C GLY A 315 17.12 11.23 -12.34
N THR A 316 15.97 11.82 -12.02
CA THR A 316 15.70 12.40 -10.70
C THR A 316 15.21 11.33 -9.74
N VAL A 317 15.25 11.62 -8.45
CA VAL A 317 14.90 10.69 -7.38
C VAL A 317 13.83 11.30 -6.47
N ALA A 318 12.93 10.46 -5.99
CA ALA A 318 11.93 10.83 -4.98
C ALA A 318 11.99 9.82 -3.83
N ALA A 319 11.75 10.29 -2.61
CA ALA A 319 11.68 9.43 -1.43
C ALA A 319 10.35 9.61 -0.70
N VAL A 320 9.94 8.57 0.05
CA VAL A 320 8.74 8.56 0.90
C VAL A 320 9.00 7.73 2.15
N GLY A 321 8.43 8.14 3.27
CA GLY A 321 8.58 7.47 4.56
C GLY A 321 9.44 8.24 5.55
N LEU A 322 10.00 7.53 6.52
CA LEU A 322 10.81 8.11 7.60
C LEU A 322 12.04 8.84 7.04
N ASN A 323 12.31 10.06 7.56
CA ASN A 323 13.45 10.90 7.14
C ASN A 323 14.16 11.58 8.32
N GLU A 324 14.15 10.97 9.51
CA GLU A 324 14.75 11.57 10.71
C GLU A 324 16.28 11.69 10.64
N LEU A 325 16.92 10.84 9.85
CA LEU A 325 18.37 10.81 9.63
C LEU A 325 18.80 11.44 8.30
N GLY A 326 17.85 12.02 7.54
CA GLY A 326 18.10 12.60 6.22
C GLY A 326 18.16 11.56 5.09
N GLN A 327 17.75 10.31 5.33
CA GLN A 327 17.79 9.22 4.34
C GLN A 327 16.89 9.47 3.12
N GLY A 328 15.91 10.37 3.25
CA GLY A 328 15.02 10.83 2.17
C GLY A 328 15.45 12.11 1.48
N ASP A 329 16.59 12.73 1.83
CA ASP A 329 17.05 14.03 1.27
C ASP A 329 17.66 13.86 -0.13
N VAL A 330 16.86 13.36 -1.07
CA VAL A 330 17.26 13.00 -2.45
C VAL A 330 16.74 14.00 -3.51
N GLU A 331 16.04 15.04 -3.11
CA GLU A 331 15.33 15.98 -4.03
C GLU A 331 16.25 16.72 -5.02
N LEU A 332 17.52 16.89 -4.66
CA LEU A 332 18.51 17.56 -5.51
C LEU A 332 19.32 16.59 -6.39
N TRP A 333 19.02 15.29 -6.34
CA TRP A 333 19.76 14.30 -7.10
C TRP A 333 19.30 14.29 -8.56
N THR A 334 20.26 14.37 -9.48
CA THR A 334 20.06 14.31 -10.93
C THR A 334 21.05 13.34 -11.57
N ASP A 335 20.74 12.91 -12.76
CA ASP A 335 21.58 12.00 -13.55
C ASP A 335 21.78 10.62 -12.89
N ILE A 336 20.84 10.22 -12.04
CA ILE A 336 20.89 8.95 -11.34
C ILE A 336 20.52 7.80 -12.27
N ALA A 337 21.38 6.78 -12.31
CA ALA A 337 21.20 5.57 -13.11
C ALA A 337 20.60 4.42 -12.30
N ALA A 338 20.93 4.33 -10.98
CA ALA A 338 20.41 3.34 -10.05
C ALA A 338 20.33 3.91 -8.62
N VAL A 339 19.41 3.39 -7.81
CA VAL A 339 19.25 3.73 -6.39
C VAL A 339 19.26 2.47 -5.54
N SER A 340 19.79 2.58 -4.32
CA SER A 340 19.71 1.54 -3.29
C SER A 340 19.40 2.17 -1.94
N ALA A 341 18.32 1.73 -1.31
CA ALA A 341 17.92 2.14 0.03
C ALA A 341 18.37 1.09 1.06
N GLY A 342 19.11 1.55 2.07
CA GLY A 342 19.48 0.75 3.24
C GLY A 342 18.48 0.94 4.38
N THR A 343 18.87 0.59 5.62
CA THR A 343 18.02 0.78 6.80
C THR A 343 17.77 2.28 7.08
N ALA A 344 18.82 3.09 7.02
CA ALA A 344 18.77 4.51 7.41
C ALA A 344 19.56 5.43 6.47
N HIS A 345 19.90 4.98 5.26
CA HIS A 345 20.63 5.77 4.28
C HIS A 345 20.27 5.35 2.86
N THR A 346 20.39 6.29 1.94
CA THR A 346 20.13 6.10 0.50
C THR A 346 21.40 6.33 -0.29
N VAL A 347 21.63 5.50 -1.30
CA VAL A 347 22.76 5.59 -2.22
C VAL A 347 22.24 5.73 -3.65
N GLY A 348 22.77 6.70 -4.40
CA GLY A 348 22.50 6.92 -5.80
C GLY A 348 23.76 6.74 -6.64
N LEU A 349 23.71 5.84 -7.61
CA LEU A 349 24.74 5.70 -8.63
C LEU A 349 24.40 6.63 -9.80
N LYS A 350 25.31 7.53 -10.15
CA LYS A 350 25.17 8.40 -11.33
C LYS A 350 25.58 7.70 -12.62
N ALA A 351 25.07 8.21 -13.72
CA ALA A 351 25.36 7.69 -15.07
C ALA A 351 26.86 7.77 -15.46
N ASP A 352 27.62 8.68 -14.82
CA ASP A 352 29.06 8.85 -15.02
C ASP A 352 29.94 7.92 -14.16
N GLY A 353 29.31 7.06 -13.32
CA GLY A 353 29.98 6.13 -12.42
C GLY A 353 30.42 6.75 -11.08
N THR A 354 30.06 7.98 -10.79
CA THR A 354 30.20 8.56 -9.44
C THR A 354 29.01 8.19 -8.57
N VAL A 355 29.13 8.33 -7.25
CA VAL A 355 28.11 7.93 -6.28
C VAL A 355 27.75 9.11 -5.37
N VAL A 356 26.49 9.23 -5.01
CA VAL A 356 25.98 10.15 -4.00
C VAL A 356 25.27 9.36 -2.91
N ALA A 357 25.29 9.83 -1.68
CA ALA A 357 24.58 9.19 -0.58
C ALA A 357 24.05 10.22 0.42
N THR A 358 23.00 9.84 1.18
CA THR A 358 22.41 10.65 2.24
C THR A 358 21.90 9.78 3.38
N GLY A 359 21.79 10.31 4.61
CA GLY A 359 21.40 9.56 5.80
C GLY A 359 22.56 8.97 6.56
N ASP A 360 23.62 9.74 6.83
CA ASP A 360 24.86 9.24 7.44
C ASP A 360 24.80 9.19 8.98
N TYR A 361 25.22 8.06 9.55
CA TYR A 361 25.39 7.87 11.00
C TYR A 361 26.74 7.20 11.37
N TYR A 362 27.27 6.34 10.50
CA TYR A 362 28.51 5.55 10.74
C TYR A 362 29.54 5.70 9.61
N GLY A 363 29.45 6.75 8.76
CA GLY A 363 30.30 6.93 7.59
C GLY A 363 29.87 6.09 6.37
N GLN A 364 28.65 5.53 6.38
CA GLN A 364 28.13 4.76 5.25
C GLN A 364 27.85 5.62 4.02
N CYS A 365 27.86 6.95 4.18
CA CYS A 365 27.73 7.92 3.08
C CYS A 365 29.08 8.49 2.60
N ASP A 366 30.23 8.01 3.08
CA ASP A 366 31.56 8.49 2.68
C ASP A 366 31.97 8.00 1.27
N VAL A 367 31.11 8.21 0.27
CA VAL A 367 31.23 7.71 -1.10
C VAL A 367 31.76 8.74 -2.12
N ASP A 368 32.01 9.97 -1.71
CA ASP A 368 32.40 11.09 -2.60
C ASP A 368 33.66 10.84 -3.45
N SER A 369 34.56 9.97 -2.96
CA SER A 369 35.77 9.60 -3.69
C SER A 369 35.59 8.46 -4.69
N TRP A 370 34.38 7.88 -4.77
CA TRP A 370 34.14 6.69 -5.60
C TRP A 370 33.96 7.10 -7.06
N THR A 371 34.70 6.44 -7.94
CA THR A 371 34.62 6.59 -9.39
C THR A 371 34.59 5.23 -10.07
N ASP A 372 34.13 5.20 -11.30
CA ASP A 372 34.05 4.00 -12.12
C ASP A 372 33.15 2.91 -11.51
N ILE A 373 32.16 3.31 -10.70
CA ILE A 373 31.23 2.39 -10.09
C ILE A 373 30.19 1.93 -11.11
N ALA A 374 30.00 0.62 -11.17
CA ALA A 374 29.02 -0.05 -12.05
C ALA A 374 27.73 -0.49 -11.31
N ALA A 375 27.84 -0.77 -10.00
CA ALA A 375 26.69 -1.14 -9.17
C ALA A 375 26.92 -0.74 -7.71
N VAL A 376 25.83 -0.43 -6.99
CA VAL A 376 25.84 -0.09 -5.55
C VAL A 376 24.83 -0.91 -4.79
N SER A 377 25.12 -1.17 -3.52
CA SER A 377 24.18 -1.77 -2.57
C SER A 377 24.34 -1.12 -1.20
N ALA A 378 23.22 -0.63 -0.65
CA ALA A 378 23.12 -0.10 0.70
C ALA A 378 22.64 -1.20 1.65
N GLY A 379 23.39 -1.46 2.71
CA GLY A 379 23.05 -2.41 3.77
C GLY A 379 22.41 -1.74 4.97
N ASN A 380 22.57 -2.33 6.16
CA ASN A 380 22.09 -1.71 7.40
C ASN A 380 22.89 -0.46 7.76
N GLU A 381 24.20 -0.60 7.91
CA GLU A 381 25.13 0.46 8.39
C GLU A 381 26.38 0.58 7.50
N HIS A 382 26.35 0.06 6.27
CA HIS A 382 27.47 0.12 5.33
C HIS A 382 26.98 0.19 3.88
N THR A 383 27.83 0.70 3.01
CA THR A 383 27.59 0.82 1.56
C THR A 383 28.68 0.07 0.81
N VAL A 384 28.29 -0.63 -0.25
CA VAL A 384 29.21 -1.40 -1.11
C VAL A 384 29.05 -0.96 -2.56
N GLY A 385 30.17 -0.80 -3.27
CA GLY A 385 30.21 -0.47 -4.69
C GLY A 385 31.07 -1.47 -5.46
N VAL A 386 30.56 -1.93 -6.60
CA VAL A 386 31.34 -2.70 -7.58
C VAL A 386 31.86 -1.75 -8.65
N LYS A 387 33.17 -1.75 -8.89
CA LYS A 387 33.76 -1.00 -9.99
C LYS A 387 33.63 -1.72 -11.34
N ALA A 388 33.71 -0.97 -12.41
CA ALA A 388 33.62 -1.51 -13.77
C ALA A 388 34.72 -2.55 -14.10
N ASP A 389 35.85 -2.54 -13.37
CA ASP A 389 36.92 -3.53 -13.47
C ASP A 389 36.70 -4.79 -12.63
N GLY A 390 35.58 -4.89 -11.91
CA GLY A 390 35.23 -6.02 -11.05
C GLY A 390 35.86 -5.99 -9.65
N THR A 391 36.57 -4.92 -9.28
CA THR A 391 36.99 -4.71 -7.89
C THR A 391 35.86 -4.12 -7.06
N VAL A 392 35.94 -4.24 -5.73
CA VAL A 392 34.86 -3.83 -4.82
C VAL A 392 35.39 -2.84 -3.79
N VAL A 393 34.60 -1.84 -3.48
CA VAL A 393 34.85 -0.84 -2.44
C VAL A 393 33.69 -0.86 -1.44
N ALA A 394 33.98 -0.55 -0.18
CA ALA A 394 32.96 -0.43 0.86
C ALA A 394 33.31 0.67 1.87
N VAL A 395 32.30 1.30 2.46
CA VAL A 395 32.41 2.29 3.54
C VAL A 395 31.31 2.06 4.57
N GLY A 396 31.47 2.64 5.74
CA GLY A 396 30.56 2.54 6.87
C GLY A 396 31.09 1.65 7.97
N LYS A 397 30.18 1.11 8.77
CA LYS A 397 30.53 0.25 9.91
C LYS A 397 31.22 -1.04 9.44
N ASN A 398 32.21 -1.48 10.18
CA ASN A 398 33.03 -2.66 9.85
C ASN A 398 33.42 -3.48 11.12
N GLU A 399 32.44 -3.67 12.03
CA GLU A 399 32.69 -4.40 13.30
C GLU A 399 32.89 -5.90 13.10
N TYR A 400 32.31 -6.48 12.07
CA TYR A 400 32.36 -7.91 11.74
C TYR A 400 33.18 -8.21 10.49
N GLY A 401 33.81 -7.20 9.88
CA GLY A 401 34.52 -7.33 8.61
C GLY A 401 33.59 -7.20 7.38
N GLU A 402 32.40 -6.60 7.54
CA GLU A 402 31.41 -6.43 6.48
C GLU A 402 31.90 -5.55 5.33
N CYS A 403 32.91 -4.70 5.58
CA CYS A 403 33.59 -3.88 4.57
C CYS A 403 34.93 -4.45 4.07
N ASP A 404 35.34 -5.66 4.50
CA ASP A 404 36.65 -6.26 4.15
C ASP A 404 36.64 -6.84 2.72
N VAL A 405 36.15 -6.08 1.74
CA VAL A 405 35.97 -6.46 0.34
C VAL A 405 37.15 -6.11 -0.56
N GLY A 406 38.16 -5.39 -0.07
CA GLY A 406 39.26 -4.83 -0.86
C GLY A 406 40.12 -5.83 -1.64
N SER A 407 40.05 -7.13 -1.32
CA SER A 407 40.74 -8.21 -2.07
C SER A 407 39.84 -8.85 -3.15
N TRP A 408 38.59 -8.41 -3.29
CA TRP A 408 37.64 -9.01 -4.22
C TRP A 408 37.91 -8.54 -5.66
N THR A 409 37.96 -9.49 -6.58
CA THR A 409 38.12 -9.28 -8.01
C THR A 409 37.10 -10.09 -8.80
N ASP A 410 36.86 -9.69 -10.03
CA ASP A 410 35.94 -10.35 -10.96
C ASP A 410 34.49 -10.37 -10.44
N VAL A 411 34.12 -9.45 -9.56
CA VAL A 411 32.78 -9.32 -9.02
C VAL A 411 31.88 -8.57 -10.01
N VAL A 412 30.67 -9.09 -10.24
CA VAL A 412 29.70 -8.50 -11.17
C VAL A 412 28.44 -7.98 -10.46
N ALA A 413 28.18 -8.46 -9.24
CA ALA A 413 27.07 -8.00 -8.42
C ALA A 413 27.38 -8.15 -6.92
N VAL A 414 26.82 -7.25 -6.11
CA VAL A 414 26.92 -7.30 -4.64
C VAL A 414 25.58 -7.11 -3.98
N SER A 415 25.43 -7.64 -2.79
CA SER A 415 24.30 -7.37 -1.89
C SER A 415 24.83 -7.15 -0.48
N ALA A 416 24.55 -6.00 0.09
CA ALA A 416 24.88 -5.64 1.47
C ALA A 416 23.70 -5.99 2.38
N GLY A 417 23.93 -6.85 3.36
CA GLY A 417 22.93 -7.28 4.35
C GLY A 417 23.05 -6.50 5.68
N TYR A 418 22.58 -7.13 6.76
CA TYR A 418 22.56 -6.48 8.08
C TYR A 418 23.97 -6.18 8.66
N LYS A 419 24.92 -7.06 8.55
CA LYS A 419 26.32 -6.90 9.00
C LYS A 419 27.25 -7.81 8.22
N TYR A 420 26.95 -8.01 6.95
CA TYR A 420 27.74 -8.83 6.03
C TYR A 420 27.51 -8.40 4.60
N THR A 421 28.43 -8.76 3.74
CA THR A 421 28.41 -8.45 2.30
C THR A 421 28.57 -9.73 1.50
N VAL A 422 27.82 -9.87 0.44
CA VAL A 422 27.88 -11.00 -0.49
C VAL A 422 28.17 -10.48 -1.90
N GLY A 423 29.08 -11.14 -2.62
CA GLY A 423 29.43 -10.81 -4.00
C GLY A 423 29.31 -12.01 -4.93
N VAL A 424 28.75 -11.79 -6.11
CA VAL A 424 28.70 -12.76 -7.23
C VAL A 424 29.85 -12.46 -8.17
N LYS A 425 30.66 -13.47 -8.48
CA LYS A 425 31.75 -13.36 -9.47
C LYS A 425 31.24 -13.67 -10.87
N ALA A 426 31.98 -13.19 -11.87
CA ALA A 426 31.69 -13.39 -13.28
C ALA A 426 31.59 -14.88 -13.69
N ASP A 427 32.27 -15.80 -12.97
CA ASP A 427 32.19 -17.24 -13.16
C ASP A 427 30.97 -17.90 -12.49
N GLY A 428 30.12 -17.12 -11.83
CA GLY A 428 28.94 -17.60 -11.09
C GLY A 428 29.25 -18.21 -9.72
N THR A 429 30.45 -18.09 -9.21
CA THR A 429 30.78 -18.39 -7.81
C THR A 429 30.42 -17.21 -6.91
N VAL A 430 30.27 -17.45 -5.61
CA VAL A 430 29.85 -16.45 -4.62
C VAL A 430 30.87 -16.34 -3.50
N ILE A 431 31.14 -15.14 -3.04
CA ILE A 431 32.01 -14.83 -1.91
C ILE A 431 31.24 -13.97 -0.90
N ALA A 432 31.59 -14.07 0.37
CA ALA A 432 30.97 -13.28 1.42
C ALA A 432 31.98 -12.94 2.52
N VAL A 433 31.75 -11.80 3.18
CA VAL A 433 32.48 -11.35 4.38
C VAL A 433 31.51 -10.77 5.40
N GLY A 434 31.92 -10.67 6.64
CA GLY A 434 31.14 -10.10 7.72
C GLY A 434 30.59 -11.14 8.69
N LYS A 435 29.50 -10.80 9.38
CA LYS A 435 28.86 -11.65 10.38
C LYS A 435 28.40 -12.98 9.78
N ASN A 436 28.70 -14.10 10.43
CA ASN A 436 28.38 -15.46 9.96
C ASN A 436 27.97 -16.41 11.09
N GLU A 437 27.36 -15.89 12.16
CA GLU A 437 26.94 -16.70 13.31
C GLU A 437 25.80 -17.66 12.95
N ASP A 438 24.92 -17.26 12.03
CA ASP A 438 23.80 -18.05 11.53
C ASP A 438 24.12 -18.84 10.25
N GLY A 439 25.34 -18.74 9.73
CA GLY A 439 25.76 -19.39 8.49
C GLY A 439 25.39 -18.62 7.21
N GLN A 440 24.97 -17.35 7.32
CA GLN A 440 24.53 -16.50 6.20
C GLN A 440 25.64 -16.21 5.17
N CYS A 441 26.93 -16.37 5.55
CA CYS A 441 28.06 -16.28 4.64
C CYS A 441 28.56 -17.64 4.08
N ASN A 442 27.88 -18.75 4.35
CA ASN A 442 28.30 -20.10 3.91
C ASN A 442 27.99 -20.35 2.42
N VAL A 443 28.29 -19.41 1.56
CA VAL A 443 27.97 -19.39 0.12
C VAL A 443 29.06 -20.01 -0.77
N GLY A 444 30.21 -20.39 -0.22
CA GLY A 444 31.41 -20.81 -0.98
C GLY A 444 31.23 -22.07 -1.84
N SER A 445 30.18 -22.87 -1.64
CA SER A 445 29.85 -24.03 -2.49
C SER A 445 28.96 -23.68 -3.68
N TRP A 446 28.41 -22.46 -3.73
CA TRP A 446 27.46 -22.04 -4.75
C TRP A 446 28.12 -21.84 -6.10
N LYS A 447 27.43 -22.29 -7.16
CA LYS A 447 27.87 -22.18 -8.55
C LYS A 447 26.69 -21.80 -9.45
N ASN A 448 27.04 -21.21 -10.58
CA ASN A 448 26.08 -20.75 -11.58
C ASN A 448 25.07 -19.72 -11.02
N ILE A 449 25.49 -18.94 -10.04
CA ILE A 449 24.68 -17.88 -9.44
C ILE A 449 24.71 -16.64 -10.35
N THR A 450 23.55 -16.07 -10.60
CA THR A 450 23.35 -14.86 -11.42
C THR A 450 22.99 -13.65 -10.58
N ALA A 451 22.36 -13.87 -9.41
CA ALA A 451 22.00 -12.81 -8.47
C ALA A 451 21.98 -13.34 -7.03
N VAL A 452 22.19 -12.45 -6.08
CA VAL A 452 22.09 -12.73 -4.63
C VAL A 452 21.31 -11.63 -3.93
N SER A 453 20.64 -11.99 -2.85
CA SER A 453 20.03 -11.04 -1.91
C SER A 453 20.42 -11.42 -0.48
N ALA A 454 20.99 -10.46 0.24
CA ALA A 454 21.41 -10.58 1.62
C ALA A 454 20.37 -9.96 2.56
N GLY A 455 19.80 -10.75 3.47
CA GLY A 455 18.85 -10.33 4.49
C GLY A 455 19.53 -9.96 5.82
N ILE A 456 18.84 -10.17 6.94
CA ILE A 456 19.42 -9.98 8.28
C ILE A 456 20.24 -11.21 8.69
N PHE A 457 19.66 -12.41 8.59
CA PHE A 457 20.27 -13.66 9.09
C PHE A 457 20.39 -14.74 8.01
N HIS A 458 20.03 -14.47 6.75
CA HIS A 458 20.08 -15.44 5.66
C HIS A 458 20.42 -14.78 4.33
N THR A 459 20.92 -15.59 3.40
CA THR A 459 21.26 -15.18 2.03
C THR A 459 20.53 -16.09 1.03
N VAL A 460 19.96 -15.51 0.00
CA VAL A 460 19.31 -16.22 -1.12
C VAL A 460 20.09 -15.98 -2.40
N GLY A 461 20.29 -17.02 -3.19
CA GLY A 461 20.94 -16.98 -4.49
C GLY A 461 20.04 -17.49 -5.59
N LEU A 462 20.01 -16.77 -6.70
CA LEU A 462 19.34 -17.18 -7.95
C LEU A 462 20.36 -17.84 -8.87
N LYS A 463 20.06 -19.06 -9.33
CA LYS A 463 20.89 -19.76 -10.34
C LYS A 463 20.45 -19.42 -11.76
N ALA A 464 21.37 -19.59 -12.70
CA ALA A 464 21.15 -19.36 -14.12
C ALA A 464 20.06 -20.28 -14.74
N ASP A 465 19.72 -21.41 -14.08
CA ASP A 465 18.68 -22.32 -14.50
C ASP A 465 17.28 -21.95 -13.95
N GLY A 466 17.17 -20.82 -13.24
CA GLY A 466 15.91 -20.37 -12.63
C GLY A 466 15.55 -21.07 -11.33
N THR A 467 16.46 -21.87 -10.73
CA THR A 467 16.29 -22.39 -9.37
C THR A 467 16.92 -21.47 -8.32
N ALA A 468 16.52 -21.56 -7.07
CA ALA A 468 17.06 -20.78 -5.97
C ALA A 468 17.86 -21.66 -4.99
N VAL A 469 18.75 -21.03 -4.22
CA VAL A 469 19.48 -21.62 -3.09
C VAL A 469 19.50 -20.63 -1.94
N ALA A 470 19.52 -21.11 -0.70
CA ALA A 470 19.63 -20.24 0.46
C ALA A 470 20.54 -20.84 1.54
N VAL A 471 21.14 -19.98 2.36
CA VAL A 471 21.92 -20.33 3.56
C VAL A 471 21.68 -19.31 4.66
N GLY A 472 21.93 -19.71 5.91
CA GLY A 472 21.74 -18.87 7.08
C GLY A 472 20.74 -19.45 8.04
N ASN A 473 20.17 -18.62 8.89
CA ASN A 473 19.09 -18.99 9.78
C ASN A 473 17.90 -19.55 8.97
N ASN A 474 17.27 -20.61 9.48
CA ASN A 474 16.09 -21.23 8.87
C ASN A 474 15.01 -21.58 9.91
N GLU A 475 15.03 -20.93 11.08
CA GLU A 475 14.04 -21.18 12.14
C GLU A 475 12.63 -20.78 11.70
N SER A 476 12.55 -19.80 10.80
CA SER A 476 11.30 -19.34 10.19
C SER A 476 11.00 -19.99 8.84
N GLY A 477 11.84 -20.90 8.34
CA GLY A 477 11.63 -21.55 7.03
C GLY A 477 12.11 -20.70 5.84
N GLN A 478 12.72 -19.54 6.08
CA GLN A 478 13.19 -18.58 5.08
C GLN A 478 14.21 -19.13 4.08
N CYS A 479 14.88 -20.24 4.39
CA CYS A 479 15.78 -20.95 3.49
C CYS A 479 15.12 -22.11 2.72
N ASN A 480 13.81 -22.34 2.84
CA ASN A 480 13.09 -23.43 2.18
C ASN A 480 12.77 -23.13 0.71
N VAL A 481 13.78 -22.83 -0.09
CA VAL A 481 13.67 -22.41 -1.49
C VAL A 481 13.95 -23.53 -2.52
N ASP A 482 14.28 -24.74 -2.08
CA ASP A 482 14.70 -25.86 -2.95
C ASP A 482 13.66 -26.27 -4.01
N SER A 483 12.38 -26.01 -3.76
CA SER A 483 11.28 -26.31 -4.70
C SER A 483 11.05 -25.21 -5.73
N TRP A 484 11.76 -24.10 -5.65
CA TRP A 484 11.52 -22.95 -6.53
C TRP A 484 12.13 -23.17 -7.91
N THR A 485 11.30 -22.97 -8.94
CA THR A 485 11.68 -23.06 -10.36
C THR A 485 11.14 -21.87 -11.12
N ASP A 486 11.74 -21.61 -12.26
CA ASP A 486 11.36 -20.51 -13.16
C ASP A 486 11.53 -19.10 -12.54
N ILE A 487 12.40 -18.99 -11.53
CA ILE A 487 12.67 -17.75 -10.81
C ILE A 487 13.52 -16.82 -11.67
N ILE A 488 13.13 -15.53 -11.73
CA ILE A 488 13.86 -14.47 -12.44
C ILE A 488 14.43 -13.40 -11.51
N ALA A 489 13.93 -13.33 -10.27
CA ALA A 489 14.47 -12.43 -9.23
C ALA A 489 14.25 -13.03 -7.83
N VAL A 490 15.12 -12.70 -6.89
CA VAL A 490 15.02 -13.12 -5.48
C VAL A 490 15.24 -11.92 -4.55
N SER A 491 14.58 -11.94 -3.39
CA SER A 491 14.76 -10.96 -2.31
C SER A 491 14.73 -11.66 -0.96
N ALA A 492 15.65 -11.29 -0.07
CA ALA A 492 15.68 -11.69 1.34
C ALA A 492 15.21 -10.51 2.19
N GLY A 493 14.20 -10.71 3.04
CA GLY A 493 13.59 -9.68 3.86
C GLY A 493 13.47 -10.09 5.32
N TYR A 494 12.97 -9.15 6.16
CA TYR A 494 12.66 -9.34 7.58
C TYR A 494 11.46 -8.48 7.94
N ASP A 495 10.58 -9.01 8.79
CA ASP A 495 9.41 -8.29 9.29
C ASP A 495 9.59 -7.93 10.77
N TYR A 496 9.54 -6.62 11.09
CA TYR A 496 9.67 -6.09 12.46
C TYR A 496 8.36 -6.06 13.24
N PHE A 497 7.20 -6.12 12.57
CA PHE A 497 5.91 -5.70 13.15
C PHE A 497 4.98 -6.81 13.61
N PHE A 498 5.31 -8.10 13.45
CA PHE A 498 4.42 -9.15 13.97
C PHE A 498 4.50 -9.25 15.50
N TYR A 499 3.41 -8.98 16.16
CA TYR A 499 3.18 -9.25 17.58
C TYR A 499 3.45 -10.73 17.89
N GLY A 500 4.67 -11.02 18.39
CA GLY A 500 5.01 -12.34 18.88
C GLY A 500 6.24 -13.02 18.28
N GLY A 501 6.96 -12.36 17.36
CA GLY A 501 8.21 -12.86 16.80
C GLY A 501 8.33 -12.49 15.33
N GLY A 502 8.96 -11.37 15.02
CA GLY A 502 9.36 -11.02 13.66
C GLY A 502 10.10 -12.19 13.01
N GLY A 503 9.84 -12.46 11.73
CA GLY A 503 10.40 -13.59 11.00
C GLY A 503 11.10 -13.15 9.72
N ASP A 504 12.25 -13.76 9.44
CA ASP A 504 12.88 -13.67 8.13
C ASP A 504 12.04 -14.38 7.07
N TYR A 505 12.05 -13.87 5.86
CA TYR A 505 11.40 -14.48 4.71
C TYR A 505 12.24 -14.34 3.43
N SER A 506 12.01 -15.23 2.48
CA SER A 506 12.56 -15.12 1.12
C SER A 506 11.44 -15.02 0.10
N ILE A 507 11.60 -14.17 -0.90
CA ILE A 507 10.67 -13.99 -2.00
C ILE A 507 11.36 -14.36 -3.30
N GLY A 508 10.64 -15.10 -4.17
CA GLY A 508 11.05 -15.39 -5.55
C GLY A 508 9.98 -14.93 -6.53
N LEU A 509 10.37 -14.13 -7.52
CA LEU A 509 9.53 -13.77 -8.65
C LEU A 509 9.76 -14.76 -9.78
N LYS A 510 8.70 -15.37 -10.32
CA LYS A 510 8.75 -16.24 -11.47
C LYS A 510 8.60 -15.50 -12.81
N ALA A 511 9.04 -16.13 -13.89
CA ALA A 511 8.96 -15.58 -15.24
C ALA A 511 7.52 -15.32 -15.72
N ASP A 512 6.51 -16.00 -15.16
CA ASP A 512 5.09 -15.80 -15.44
C ASP A 512 4.45 -14.66 -14.62
N GLY A 513 5.26 -13.97 -13.77
CA GLY A 513 4.80 -12.91 -12.88
C GLY A 513 4.27 -13.40 -11.53
N THR A 514 4.22 -14.71 -11.27
CA THR A 514 3.83 -15.22 -9.95
C THR A 514 4.96 -15.08 -8.94
N VAL A 515 4.59 -14.91 -7.67
CA VAL A 515 5.51 -14.76 -6.53
C VAL A 515 5.48 -16.05 -5.69
N VAL A 516 6.64 -16.51 -5.25
CA VAL A 516 6.80 -17.60 -4.28
C VAL A 516 7.51 -17.05 -3.04
N ILE A 517 7.12 -17.55 -1.86
CA ILE A 517 7.68 -17.08 -0.59
C ILE A 517 8.08 -18.29 0.25
N ALA A 518 9.23 -18.19 0.92
CA ALA A 518 9.67 -19.09 1.98
C ALA A 518 9.63 -18.33 3.30
N GLU A 519 8.79 -18.79 4.23
CA GLU A 519 8.46 -18.14 5.49
C GLU A 519 8.07 -19.17 6.57
N PRO A 520 7.87 -18.75 7.86
CA PRO A 520 7.40 -19.66 8.91
C PRO A 520 6.10 -20.37 8.55
N SER A 521 6.02 -21.66 8.86
CA SER A 521 4.81 -22.49 8.65
C SER A 521 3.54 -21.93 9.33
N ALA A 522 3.68 -21.04 10.31
CA ALA A 522 2.58 -20.32 10.95
C ALA A 522 1.96 -19.25 10.03
N ILE A 523 2.77 -18.63 9.14
CA ILE A 523 2.29 -17.65 8.14
C ILE A 523 1.77 -18.40 6.90
N ALA A 524 2.38 -19.53 6.53
CA ALA A 524 1.87 -20.40 5.45
C ALA A 524 0.46 -20.97 5.73
N ALA A 525 0.08 -21.12 7.01
CA ALA A 525 -1.28 -21.51 7.40
C ALA A 525 -2.33 -20.41 7.14
N TRP A 526 -1.91 -19.15 7.00
CA TRP A 526 -2.78 -18.02 6.66
C TRP A 526 -3.08 -17.90 5.16
N ARG A 527 -2.33 -18.61 4.30
CA ARG A 527 -2.49 -18.59 2.84
C ARG A 527 -3.46 -19.64 2.29
N LEU A 528 -3.97 -20.54 3.11
CA LEU A 528 -4.85 -21.64 2.71
C LEU A 528 -6.31 -21.46 3.14
N TRP A 529 -6.70 -20.26 3.60
CA TRP A 529 -8.08 -19.96 3.99
C TRP A 529 -8.60 -18.69 3.37
#